data_47a974b7bcacdb0293db82b45e9b056d
#
_entry.id   47a974b7bcacdb0293db82b45e9b056d
#
_cell.length_a   1.000
_cell.length_b   1.000
_cell.length_c   1.000
_cell.angle_alpha   90.00
_cell.angle_beta   90.00
_cell.angle_gamma   90.00
#
_symmetry.space_group_name_H-M   'P 1'
#
loop_
_entity.id
_entity.type
_entity.pdbx_description
1 polymer ?
#
loop_
_entity_poly.entity_id
_entity_poly.type
_entity_poly.pdbx_seq_one_letter_code
_entity_poly.pdbx_strand_id
1 'polypeptide(L)'
;MKLISLLEKLEYTCLQGSTDQEVKNVIYDSRKVEEGSLFICIRGAVVDGHKFVPDVVAKGAKVLIVEEAVEAPEDVTVILVKDTRYAMAFISAAYFGYPAEKLKTIGITGTKGKTTTTYMVKSILENAGYKVGLIGTIEAIIGDKVIPAKNTTPESYVIQEYFHEMAEAGCDCVVMEVSSQGLMLHRTQGFVFDFGIFTNIEPDHIGPNEHKDFDDYLRCKSLLLKPVSYTHLRAHETRGNL
;
A
#
# COMPACT_ATOMS: atom_id res chain seq x y z
N MET A 1 -4.05 -6.66 -19.34
CA MET A 1 -3.21 -7.63 -18.58
C MET A 1 -4.08 -8.81 -18.18
N LYS A 2 -3.56 -10.06 -18.21
CA LYS A 2 -4.35 -11.22 -17.80
C LYS A 2 -4.63 -11.24 -16.29
N LEU A 3 -5.86 -11.58 -15.91
CA LEU A 3 -6.28 -11.66 -14.51
C LEU A 3 -5.42 -12.64 -13.69
N ILE A 4 -5.10 -13.80 -14.24
CA ILE A 4 -4.27 -14.81 -13.57
C ILE A 4 -2.89 -14.27 -13.16
N SER A 5 -2.30 -13.37 -13.95
CA SER A 5 -1.02 -12.72 -13.59
C SER A 5 -1.15 -11.73 -12.45
N LEU A 6 -2.32 -11.10 -12.27
CA LEU A 6 -2.60 -10.22 -11.14
C LEU A 6 -2.79 -10.99 -9.83
N LEU A 7 -3.21 -12.27 -9.92
CA LEU A 7 -3.53 -13.11 -8.77
C LEU A 7 -2.40 -14.06 -8.36
N GLU A 8 -1.27 -14.09 -9.07
CA GLU A 8 -0.21 -15.11 -8.92
C GLU A 8 0.35 -15.27 -7.50
N LYS A 9 0.36 -14.18 -6.70
CA LYS A 9 0.88 -14.17 -5.32
C LYS A 9 -0.22 -14.20 -4.26
N LEU A 10 -1.44 -14.59 -4.64
CA LEU A 10 -2.61 -14.61 -3.77
C LEU A 10 -3.20 -16.01 -3.63
N GLU A 11 -3.68 -16.32 -2.43
CA GLU A 11 -4.63 -17.41 -2.23
C GLU A 11 -6.04 -16.89 -2.52
N TYR A 12 -6.73 -17.54 -3.45
CA TYR A 12 -8.08 -17.14 -3.86
C TYR A 12 -8.93 -18.32 -4.27
N THR A 13 -10.25 -18.10 -4.32
CA THR A 13 -11.22 -19.01 -4.92
C THR A 13 -11.96 -18.28 -6.04
N CYS A 14 -11.98 -18.85 -7.24
CA CYS A 14 -12.82 -18.36 -8.32
C CYS A 14 -14.23 -18.91 -8.11
N LEU A 15 -15.15 -18.05 -7.67
CA LEU A 15 -16.56 -18.44 -7.42
C LEU A 15 -17.36 -18.51 -8.72
N GLN A 16 -17.03 -17.65 -9.68
CA GLN A 16 -17.73 -17.53 -10.95
C GLN A 16 -16.76 -17.02 -12.03
N GLY A 17 -16.98 -17.39 -13.28
CA GLY A 17 -16.23 -16.92 -14.45
C GLY A 17 -14.90 -17.64 -14.65
N SER A 18 -13.90 -16.91 -15.17
CA SER A 18 -12.58 -17.45 -15.50
C SER A 18 -11.47 -16.48 -15.19
N THR A 19 -10.32 -17.00 -14.74
CA THR A 19 -9.09 -16.21 -14.53
C THR A 19 -8.29 -15.98 -15.82
N ASP A 20 -8.66 -16.66 -16.91
CA ASP A 20 -8.04 -16.43 -18.23
C ASP A 20 -8.81 -15.36 -19.02
N GLN A 21 -8.82 -14.16 -18.48
CA GLN A 21 -9.42 -12.99 -19.15
C GLN A 21 -8.53 -11.77 -19.00
N GLU A 22 -8.73 -10.79 -19.87
CA GLU A 22 -8.03 -9.51 -19.83
C GLU A 22 -8.69 -8.55 -18.85
N VAL A 23 -7.85 -7.87 -18.06
CA VAL A 23 -8.22 -6.77 -17.18
C VAL A 23 -7.69 -5.47 -17.78
N LYS A 24 -8.56 -4.48 -17.95
CA LYS A 24 -8.19 -3.18 -18.50
C LYS A 24 -7.49 -2.31 -17.45
N ASN A 25 -8.09 -2.19 -16.27
CA ASN A 25 -7.58 -1.42 -15.15
C ASN A 25 -7.99 -2.02 -13.81
N VAL A 26 -7.29 -1.64 -12.74
CA VAL A 26 -7.57 -2.04 -11.36
C VAL A 26 -8.14 -0.83 -10.62
N ILE A 27 -9.32 -0.95 -10.06
CA ILE A 27 -10.08 0.13 -9.42
C ILE A 27 -10.58 -0.31 -8.04
N TYR A 28 -10.52 0.59 -7.07
CA TYR A 28 -11.10 0.42 -5.72
C TYR A 28 -12.03 1.59 -5.34
N ASP A 29 -12.19 2.58 -6.23
CA ASP A 29 -13.17 3.68 -6.10
C ASP A 29 -14.29 3.46 -7.12
N SER A 30 -15.51 3.13 -6.66
CA SER A 30 -16.67 2.81 -7.49
C SER A 30 -17.07 3.91 -8.48
N ARG A 31 -16.62 5.14 -8.24
CA ARG A 31 -16.88 6.30 -9.13
C ARG A 31 -16.01 6.29 -10.38
N LYS A 32 -14.88 5.57 -10.35
CA LYS A 32 -13.87 5.50 -11.41
C LYS A 32 -13.97 4.24 -12.28
N VAL A 33 -14.95 3.38 -12.02
CA VAL A 33 -15.14 2.14 -12.78
C VAL A 33 -15.52 2.43 -14.22
N GLU A 34 -14.90 1.71 -15.14
CA GLU A 34 -15.10 1.74 -16.59
C GLU A 34 -15.30 0.32 -17.12
N GLU A 35 -15.69 0.20 -18.40
CA GLU A 35 -15.81 -1.09 -19.08
C GLU A 35 -14.50 -1.88 -19.05
N GLY A 36 -14.56 -3.14 -18.59
CA GLY A 36 -13.40 -4.03 -18.47
C GLY A 36 -12.58 -3.83 -17.19
N SER A 37 -13.06 -3.04 -16.22
CA SER A 37 -12.39 -2.85 -14.93
C SER A 37 -12.40 -4.13 -14.08
N LEU A 38 -11.31 -4.33 -13.31
CA LEU A 38 -11.31 -5.13 -12.10
C LEU A 38 -11.61 -4.20 -10.93
N PHE A 39 -12.69 -4.49 -10.19
CA PHE A 39 -13.08 -3.73 -9.00
C PHE A 39 -12.79 -4.51 -7.72
N ILE A 40 -12.11 -3.85 -6.76
CA ILE A 40 -11.78 -4.41 -5.45
C ILE A 40 -12.76 -3.88 -4.42
N CYS A 41 -13.55 -4.77 -3.82
CA CYS A 41 -14.57 -4.45 -2.82
C CYS A 41 -13.94 -4.24 -1.44
N ILE A 42 -13.35 -3.07 -1.20
CA ILE A 42 -12.70 -2.74 0.08
C ILE A 42 -13.75 -2.51 1.17
N ARG A 43 -13.59 -3.18 2.31
CA ARG A 43 -14.32 -2.83 3.54
C ARG A 43 -13.66 -1.61 4.18
N GLY A 44 -14.27 -0.44 3.98
CA GLY A 44 -13.84 0.80 4.60
C GLY A 44 -14.40 0.96 6.03
N ALA A 45 -13.87 1.94 6.78
CA ALA A 45 -14.36 2.24 8.13
C ALA A 45 -15.82 2.75 8.15
N VAL A 46 -16.29 3.38 7.07
CA VAL A 46 -17.62 3.99 6.96
C VAL A 46 -18.51 3.24 5.97
N VAL A 47 -17.93 2.77 4.87
CA VAL A 47 -18.69 2.16 3.77
C VAL A 47 -18.02 0.85 3.36
N ASP A 48 -18.82 -0.19 3.17
CA ASP A 48 -18.40 -1.46 2.62
C ASP A 48 -18.50 -1.43 1.09
N GLY A 49 -17.38 -1.68 0.41
CA GLY A 49 -17.28 -1.71 -1.04
C GLY A 49 -18.16 -2.75 -1.73
N HIS A 50 -18.53 -3.84 -1.03
CA HIS A 50 -19.42 -4.88 -1.57
C HIS A 50 -20.82 -4.34 -1.90
N LYS A 51 -21.27 -3.28 -1.21
CA LYS A 51 -22.56 -2.62 -1.49
C LYS A 51 -22.62 -1.96 -2.87
N PHE A 52 -21.47 -1.68 -3.47
CA PHE A 52 -21.39 -1.08 -4.81
C PHE A 52 -21.36 -2.08 -5.95
N VAL A 53 -21.41 -3.39 -5.68
CA VAL A 53 -21.35 -4.42 -6.71
C VAL A 53 -22.37 -4.18 -7.83
N PRO A 54 -23.67 -3.95 -7.55
CA PRO A 54 -24.64 -3.68 -8.63
C PRO A 54 -24.24 -2.45 -9.50
N ASP A 55 -23.80 -1.38 -8.86
CA ASP A 55 -23.44 -0.13 -9.55
C ASP A 55 -22.18 -0.29 -10.41
N VAL A 56 -21.16 -0.97 -9.91
CA VAL A 56 -19.89 -1.15 -10.65
C VAL A 56 -20.05 -2.13 -11.81
N VAL A 57 -20.87 -3.14 -11.65
CA VAL A 57 -21.23 -4.06 -12.73
C VAL A 57 -21.99 -3.32 -13.82
N ALA A 58 -22.97 -2.48 -13.46
CA ALA A 58 -23.70 -1.64 -14.41
C ALA A 58 -22.81 -0.67 -15.17
N LYS A 59 -21.66 -0.25 -14.59
CA LYS A 59 -20.61 0.58 -15.22
C LYS A 59 -19.61 -0.22 -16.07
N GLY A 60 -19.73 -1.55 -16.11
CA GLY A 60 -18.89 -2.41 -16.93
C GLY A 60 -17.73 -3.10 -16.22
N ALA A 61 -17.73 -3.18 -14.88
CA ALA A 61 -16.77 -4.04 -14.19
C ALA A 61 -16.94 -5.50 -14.64
N LYS A 62 -15.84 -6.15 -15.03
CA LYS A 62 -15.82 -7.55 -15.49
C LYS A 62 -15.18 -8.50 -14.50
N VAL A 63 -14.48 -7.97 -13.49
CA VAL A 63 -13.88 -8.75 -12.41
C VAL A 63 -14.18 -8.08 -11.08
N LEU A 64 -14.61 -8.88 -10.10
CA LEU A 64 -14.84 -8.46 -8.72
C LEU A 64 -13.89 -9.22 -7.78
N ILE A 65 -13.17 -8.51 -6.92
CA ILE A 65 -12.40 -9.09 -5.81
C ILE A 65 -13.19 -8.85 -4.53
N VAL A 66 -13.60 -9.92 -3.86
CA VAL A 66 -14.58 -9.88 -2.76
C VAL A 66 -14.09 -10.68 -1.55
N GLU A 67 -14.64 -10.39 -0.35
CA GLU A 67 -14.41 -11.16 0.89
C GLU A 67 -15.60 -12.08 1.23
N GLU A 68 -16.69 -11.95 0.51
CA GLU A 68 -17.89 -12.79 0.65
C GLU A 68 -18.53 -13.01 -0.72
N ALA A 69 -19.33 -14.05 -0.84
CA ALA A 69 -20.07 -14.33 -2.08
C ALA A 69 -21.04 -13.18 -2.40
N VAL A 70 -21.03 -12.73 -3.64
CA VAL A 70 -21.91 -11.69 -4.15
C VAL A 70 -22.67 -12.19 -5.38
N GLU A 71 -23.86 -11.65 -5.61
CA GLU A 71 -24.59 -11.90 -6.84
C GLU A 71 -24.06 -11.02 -7.96
N ALA A 72 -23.71 -11.61 -9.09
CA ALA A 72 -23.25 -10.92 -10.29
C ALA A 72 -23.73 -11.65 -11.56
N PRO A 73 -23.88 -10.95 -12.71
CA PRO A 73 -24.17 -11.56 -14.00
C PRO A 73 -23.15 -12.63 -14.39
N GLU A 74 -23.55 -13.61 -15.20
CA GLU A 74 -22.71 -14.76 -15.60
C GLU A 74 -21.41 -14.35 -16.33
N ASP A 75 -21.40 -13.19 -16.98
CA ASP A 75 -20.25 -12.64 -17.71
C ASP A 75 -19.26 -11.86 -16.81
N VAL A 76 -19.51 -11.79 -15.50
CA VAL A 76 -18.64 -11.16 -14.50
C VAL A 76 -17.90 -12.24 -13.72
N THR A 77 -16.58 -12.15 -13.65
CA THR A 77 -15.76 -13.06 -12.83
C THR A 77 -15.72 -12.57 -11.38
N VAL A 78 -15.99 -13.49 -10.45
CA VAL A 78 -15.97 -13.23 -9.00
C VAL A 78 -14.86 -14.03 -8.33
N ILE A 79 -13.91 -13.32 -7.75
CA ILE A 79 -12.73 -13.87 -7.04
C ILE A 79 -12.90 -13.60 -5.55
N LEU A 80 -13.02 -14.66 -4.77
CA LEU A 80 -13.07 -14.61 -3.31
C LEU A 80 -11.67 -14.65 -2.73
N VAL A 81 -11.36 -13.70 -1.87
CA VAL A 81 -10.12 -13.61 -1.09
C VAL A 81 -10.43 -13.47 0.39
N LYS A 82 -9.46 -13.76 1.23
CA LYS A 82 -9.61 -13.64 2.69
C LYS A 82 -9.67 -12.19 3.17
N ASP A 83 -8.94 -11.29 2.50
CA ASP A 83 -8.82 -9.87 2.82
C ASP A 83 -8.57 -9.08 1.54
N THR A 84 -9.49 -8.18 1.19
CA THR A 84 -9.42 -7.40 -0.05
C THR A 84 -8.36 -6.31 0.00
N ARG A 85 -7.99 -5.79 1.18
CA ARG A 85 -6.89 -4.83 1.31
C ARG A 85 -5.54 -5.49 1.09
N TYR A 86 -5.37 -6.70 1.65
CA TYR A 86 -4.19 -7.53 1.39
C TYR A 86 -4.10 -7.88 -0.10
N ALA A 87 -5.18 -8.33 -0.70
CA ALA A 87 -5.25 -8.65 -2.12
C ALA A 87 -4.94 -7.43 -2.99
N MET A 88 -5.47 -6.24 -2.66
CA MET A 88 -5.20 -5.00 -3.38
C MET A 88 -3.70 -4.70 -3.45
N ALA A 89 -2.96 -4.94 -2.38
CA ALA A 89 -1.53 -4.67 -2.35
C ALA A 89 -0.75 -5.53 -3.37
N PHE A 90 -1.06 -6.82 -3.46
CA PHE A 90 -0.39 -7.72 -4.41
C PHE A 90 -0.89 -7.53 -5.85
N ILE A 91 -2.19 -7.34 -6.05
CA ILE A 91 -2.77 -7.04 -7.36
C ILE A 91 -2.16 -5.75 -7.92
N SER A 92 -2.03 -4.70 -7.10
CA SER A 92 -1.44 -3.43 -7.53
C SER A 92 0.05 -3.58 -7.84
N ALA A 93 0.80 -4.33 -7.03
CA ALA A 93 2.20 -4.61 -7.32
C ALA A 93 2.39 -5.31 -8.68
N ALA A 94 1.58 -6.34 -8.97
CA ALA A 94 1.59 -7.02 -10.25
C ALA A 94 1.13 -6.11 -11.39
N TYR A 95 0.08 -5.32 -11.18
CA TYR A 95 -0.47 -4.40 -12.18
C TYR A 95 0.56 -3.36 -12.65
N PHE A 96 1.34 -2.81 -11.74
CA PHE A 96 2.43 -1.87 -12.04
C PHE A 96 3.78 -2.53 -12.35
N GLY A 97 3.84 -3.86 -12.46
CA GLY A 97 5.04 -4.60 -12.83
C GLY A 97 6.11 -4.62 -11.76
N TYR A 98 5.70 -4.76 -10.48
CA TYR A 98 6.59 -4.85 -9.30
C TYR A 98 7.61 -3.70 -9.19
N PRO A 99 7.17 -2.44 -9.21
CA PRO A 99 8.08 -1.29 -9.33
C PRO A 99 9.04 -1.16 -8.15
N ALA A 100 8.70 -1.68 -6.96
CA ALA A 100 9.59 -1.70 -5.80
C ALA A 100 10.90 -2.45 -6.06
N GLU A 101 10.93 -3.42 -6.97
CA GLU A 101 12.14 -4.17 -7.33
C GLU A 101 13.17 -3.32 -8.11
N LYS A 102 12.73 -2.18 -8.65
CA LYS A 102 13.58 -1.21 -9.38
C LYS A 102 14.11 -0.08 -8.49
N LEU A 103 13.68 -0.01 -7.23
CA LEU A 103 14.00 1.06 -6.28
C LEU A 103 14.64 0.47 -5.02
N LYS A 104 15.53 1.23 -4.37
CA LYS A 104 15.87 0.94 -2.98
C LYS A 104 14.83 1.57 -2.06
N THR A 105 14.12 0.73 -1.32
CA THR A 105 12.98 1.14 -0.51
C THR A 105 13.35 1.27 0.96
N ILE A 106 13.10 2.46 1.55
CA ILE A 106 13.44 2.79 2.94
C ILE A 106 12.15 3.18 3.66
N GLY A 107 11.72 2.35 4.61
CA GLY A 107 10.54 2.59 5.43
C GLY A 107 10.90 3.17 6.80
N ILE A 108 10.22 4.24 7.22
CA ILE A 108 10.46 4.90 8.50
C ILE A 108 9.19 4.89 9.33
N THR A 109 9.23 4.23 10.49
CA THR A 109 8.13 4.22 11.46
C THR A 109 8.57 4.75 12.83
N GLY A 110 7.61 4.99 13.70
CA GLY A 110 7.77 5.49 15.05
C GLY A 110 6.60 6.35 15.47
N THR A 111 6.53 6.74 16.72
CA THR A 111 5.48 7.66 17.19
C THR A 111 5.74 9.05 16.67
N LYS A 112 6.93 9.59 16.91
CA LYS A 112 7.35 10.94 16.52
C LYS A 112 8.60 10.92 15.64
N GLY A 113 8.85 12.02 14.93
CA GLY A 113 10.07 12.24 14.16
C GLY A 113 10.10 11.56 12.79
N LYS A 114 9.07 10.83 12.35
CA LYS A 114 9.02 10.20 11.03
C LYS A 114 9.32 11.20 9.91
N THR A 115 8.55 12.26 9.82
CA THR A 115 8.68 13.30 8.76
C THR A 115 10.07 13.91 8.75
N THR A 116 10.58 14.36 9.91
CA THR A 116 11.91 14.94 10.00
C THR A 116 12.98 13.95 9.54
N THR A 117 12.93 12.70 10.03
CA THR A 117 13.88 11.65 9.64
C THR A 117 13.79 11.34 8.15
N THR A 118 12.59 11.31 7.57
CA THR A 118 12.37 11.05 6.14
C THR A 118 13.06 12.11 5.28
N TYR A 119 12.88 13.40 5.59
CA TYR A 119 13.56 14.49 4.88
C TYR A 119 15.07 14.52 5.11
N MET A 120 15.55 14.19 6.31
CA MET A 120 16.98 14.07 6.61
C MET A 120 17.63 12.94 5.78
N VAL A 121 17.01 11.76 5.76
CA VAL A 121 17.51 10.61 4.98
C VAL A 121 17.50 10.95 3.49
N LYS A 122 16.41 11.56 2.98
CA LYS A 122 16.35 12.04 1.60
C LYS A 122 17.51 12.97 1.28
N SER A 123 17.72 14.02 2.10
CA SER A 123 18.80 14.99 1.88
C SER A 123 20.19 14.36 1.90
N ILE A 124 20.45 13.41 2.81
CA ILE A 124 21.74 12.69 2.87
C ILE A 124 21.97 11.90 1.59
N LEU A 125 20.97 11.18 1.10
CA LEU A 125 21.08 10.37 -0.10
C LEU A 125 21.24 11.25 -1.35
N GLU A 126 20.53 12.36 -1.45
CA GLU A 126 20.68 13.32 -2.55
C GLU A 126 22.07 13.95 -2.57
N ASN A 127 22.62 14.32 -1.41
CA ASN A 127 24.01 14.79 -1.31
C ASN A 127 25.05 13.70 -1.66
N ALA A 128 24.68 12.44 -1.57
CA ALA A 128 25.49 11.32 -2.04
C ALA A 128 25.33 11.02 -3.53
N GLY A 129 24.50 11.79 -4.24
CA GLY A 129 24.30 11.70 -5.69
C GLY A 129 23.15 10.79 -6.14
N TYR A 130 22.32 10.30 -5.23
CA TYR A 130 21.14 9.50 -5.56
C TYR A 130 19.93 10.38 -5.90
N LYS A 131 19.10 9.95 -6.84
CA LYS A 131 17.78 10.54 -7.09
C LYS A 131 16.73 9.88 -6.20
N VAL A 132 16.12 10.68 -5.31
CA VAL A 132 15.33 10.16 -4.18
C VAL A 132 13.87 10.56 -4.31
N GLY A 133 12.98 9.57 -4.39
CA GLY A 133 11.55 9.74 -4.18
C GLY A 133 11.21 9.84 -2.68
N LEU A 134 10.08 10.49 -2.36
CA LEU A 134 9.59 10.62 -1.00
C LEU A 134 8.08 10.35 -0.95
N ILE A 135 7.62 9.65 0.09
CA ILE A 135 6.20 9.51 0.43
C ILE A 135 6.04 9.81 1.92
N GLY A 136 5.30 10.85 2.26
CA GLY A 136 5.18 11.26 3.65
C GLY A 136 3.90 12.02 3.99
N THR A 137 3.86 12.53 5.22
CA THR A 137 2.69 13.24 5.78
C THR A 137 2.40 14.55 5.05
N ILE A 138 3.42 15.22 4.54
CA ILE A 138 3.28 16.52 3.89
C ILE A 138 2.97 16.33 2.41
N GLU A 139 3.75 15.50 1.74
CA GLU A 139 3.72 15.36 0.28
C GLU A 139 4.32 14.04 -0.18
N ALA A 140 4.10 13.71 -1.46
CA ALA A 140 4.90 12.75 -2.21
C ALA A 140 5.74 13.52 -3.25
N ILE A 141 7.02 13.15 -3.39
CA ILE A 141 7.97 13.72 -4.35
C ILE A 141 8.38 12.62 -5.33
N ILE A 142 8.10 12.83 -6.62
CA ILE A 142 8.34 11.87 -7.69
C ILE A 142 9.14 12.57 -8.79
N GLY A 143 10.46 12.42 -8.78
CA GLY A 143 11.31 13.27 -9.62
C GLY A 143 11.07 14.75 -9.33
N ASP A 144 10.62 15.51 -10.33
CA ASP A 144 10.30 16.95 -10.19
C ASP A 144 8.83 17.21 -9.80
N LYS A 145 8.00 16.17 -9.74
CA LYS A 145 6.58 16.26 -9.40
C LYS A 145 6.39 16.22 -7.89
N VAL A 146 5.63 17.18 -7.35
CA VAL A 146 5.26 17.24 -5.93
C VAL A 146 3.75 17.14 -5.81
N ILE A 147 3.28 16.20 -4.99
CA ILE A 147 1.86 15.90 -4.78
C ILE A 147 1.54 16.08 -3.30
N PRO A 148 0.64 17.00 -2.90
CA PRO A 148 0.21 17.13 -1.51
C PRO A 148 -0.36 15.82 -0.98
N ALA A 149 0.07 15.39 0.21
CA ALA A 149 -0.38 14.15 0.81
C ALA A 149 -1.81 14.26 1.34
N LYS A 150 -2.57 13.18 1.19
CA LYS A 150 -3.88 12.99 1.85
C LYS A 150 -3.74 12.16 3.12
N ASN A 151 -2.79 11.27 3.16
CA ASN A 151 -2.48 10.37 4.27
C ASN A 151 -0.96 10.21 4.39
N THR A 152 -0.46 10.02 5.60
CA THR A 152 0.97 9.73 5.84
C THR A 152 1.46 8.53 5.04
N THR A 153 0.63 7.48 4.98
CA THR A 153 0.86 6.25 4.23
C THR A 153 -0.35 6.06 3.32
N PRO A 154 -0.23 6.27 2.02
CA PRO A 154 -1.33 6.10 1.05
C PRO A 154 -1.85 4.66 1.00
N GLU A 155 -2.98 4.42 0.32
CA GLU A 155 -3.46 3.08 0.01
C GLU A 155 -2.43 2.34 -0.88
N SER A 156 -2.40 1.01 -0.78
CA SER A 156 -1.38 0.19 -1.45
C SER A 156 -1.33 0.40 -2.97
N TYR A 157 -2.50 0.61 -3.61
CA TYR A 157 -2.56 0.95 -5.03
C TYR A 157 -1.76 2.24 -5.34
N VAL A 158 -1.98 3.29 -4.55
CA VAL A 158 -1.31 4.59 -4.74
C VAL A 158 0.20 4.48 -4.47
N ILE A 159 0.61 3.66 -3.50
CA ILE A 159 2.04 3.42 -3.24
C ILE A 159 2.69 2.76 -4.46
N GLN A 160 2.06 1.74 -5.05
CA GLN A 160 2.61 1.06 -6.23
C GLN A 160 2.60 1.96 -7.47
N GLU A 161 1.56 2.80 -7.63
CA GLU A 161 1.51 3.85 -8.67
C GLU A 161 2.68 4.83 -8.52
N TYR A 162 2.92 5.35 -7.31
CA TYR A 162 4.04 6.26 -7.05
C TYR A 162 5.40 5.59 -7.25
N PHE A 163 5.57 4.34 -6.84
CA PHE A 163 6.80 3.59 -7.10
C PHE A 163 7.03 3.40 -8.60
N HIS A 164 5.98 3.11 -9.36
CA HIS A 164 6.06 3.02 -10.81
C HIS A 164 6.49 4.36 -11.43
N GLU A 165 5.84 5.46 -11.08
CA GLU A 165 6.20 6.80 -11.55
C GLU A 165 7.63 7.19 -11.13
N MET A 166 8.07 6.84 -9.91
CA MET A 166 9.45 7.09 -9.45
C MET A 166 10.48 6.30 -10.27
N ALA A 167 10.20 5.03 -10.55
CA ALA A 167 11.07 4.21 -11.39
C ALA A 167 11.18 4.76 -12.82
N GLU A 168 10.06 5.18 -13.42
CA GLU A 168 10.03 5.82 -14.74
C GLU A 168 10.73 7.21 -14.74
N ALA A 169 10.67 7.93 -13.61
CA ALA A 169 11.39 9.19 -13.45
C ALA A 169 12.90 8.97 -13.20
N GLY A 170 13.37 7.72 -13.10
CA GLY A 170 14.77 7.39 -12.85
C GLY A 170 15.23 7.65 -11.41
N CYS A 171 14.34 7.53 -10.41
CA CYS A 171 14.74 7.53 -9.02
C CYS A 171 15.50 6.25 -8.69
N ASP A 172 16.56 6.37 -7.89
CA ASP A 172 17.36 5.25 -7.39
C ASP A 172 16.74 4.63 -6.14
N CYS A 173 16.09 5.45 -5.31
CA CYS A 173 15.51 5.04 -4.05
C CYS A 173 14.27 5.86 -3.68
N VAL A 174 13.50 5.33 -2.75
CA VAL A 174 12.36 6.01 -2.12
C VAL A 174 12.46 5.93 -0.60
N VAL A 175 12.22 7.06 0.07
CA VAL A 175 12.10 7.16 1.51
C VAL A 175 10.63 7.39 1.86
N MET A 176 10.07 6.53 2.72
CA MET A 176 8.63 6.51 2.98
C MET A 176 8.32 6.51 4.47
N GLU A 177 7.43 7.43 4.89
CA GLU A 177 6.82 7.37 6.22
C GLU A 177 5.81 6.21 6.29
N VAL A 178 5.95 5.36 7.31
CA VAL A 178 5.09 4.19 7.53
C VAL A 178 4.35 4.34 8.86
N SER A 179 3.06 4.63 8.78
CA SER A 179 2.17 4.74 9.94
C SER A 179 1.76 3.35 10.46
N SER A 180 1.42 3.25 11.75
CA SER A 180 0.88 2.01 12.32
C SER A 180 -0.43 1.58 11.64
N GLN A 181 -1.30 2.53 11.31
CA GLN A 181 -2.51 2.27 10.53
C GLN A 181 -2.21 1.76 9.12
N GLY A 182 -1.19 2.32 8.45
CA GLY A 182 -0.76 1.83 7.13
C GLY A 182 -0.32 0.38 7.17
N LEU A 183 0.39 -0.02 8.22
CA LEU A 183 0.80 -1.41 8.46
C LEU A 183 -0.40 -2.30 8.80
N MET A 184 -1.29 -1.85 9.69
CA MET A 184 -2.49 -2.57 10.10
C MET A 184 -3.43 -2.84 8.93
N LEU A 185 -3.57 -1.88 8.03
CA LEU A 185 -4.47 -1.94 6.87
C LEU A 185 -3.80 -2.47 5.59
N HIS A 186 -2.70 -3.20 5.71
CA HIS A 186 -1.97 -3.84 4.60
C HIS A 186 -1.50 -2.89 3.49
N ARG A 187 -1.39 -1.57 3.77
CA ARG A 187 -1.01 -0.58 2.74
C ARG A 187 0.41 -0.76 2.22
N THR A 188 1.28 -1.37 3.02
CA THR A 188 2.69 -1.64 2.68
C THR A 188 2.98 -3.10 2.34
N GLN A 189 1.95 -3.89 2.06
CA GLN A 189 2.11 -5.24 1.51
C GLN A 189 2.39 -5.19 -0.01
N GLY A 190 2.69 -6.34 -0.59
CA GLY A 190 2.99 -6.45 -2.03
C GLY A 190 4.44 -6.12 -2.40
N PHE A 191 5.26 -5.66 -1.44
CA PHE A 191 6.71 -5.50 -1.57
C PHE A 191 7.38 -5.63 -0.19
N VAL A 192 8.71 -5.69 -0.18
CA VAL A 192 9.53 -5.76 1.03
C VAL A 192 10.46 -4.56 1.05
N PHE A 193 10.52 -3.85 2.18
CA PHE A 193 11.48 -2.76 2.31
C PHE A 193 12.93 -3.30 2.33
N ASP A 194 13.84 -2.64 1.62
CA ASP A 194 15.27 -2.92 1.76
C ASP A 194 15.77 -2.50 3.16
N PHE A 195 15.31 -1.34 3.65
CA PHE A 195 15.69 -0.82 4.95
C PHE A 195 14.47 -0.40 5.77
N GLY A 196 14.47 -0.74 7.06
CA GLY A 196 13.47 -0.31 8.03
C GLY A 196 14.11 0.51 9.16
N ILE A 197 13.60 1.71 9.41
CA ILE A 197 14.03 2.58 10.50
C ILE A 197 12.88 2.73 11.49
N PHE A 198 13.18 2.44 12.77
CA PHE A 198 12.26 2.64 13.89
C PHE A 198 12.79 3.75 14.77
N THR A 199 12.13 4.91 14.80
CA THR A 199 12.64 6.10 15.51
C THR A 199 12.43 6.02 17.02
N ASN A 200 11.17 5.84 17.45
CA ASN A 200 10.79 5.76 18.87
C ASN A 200 9.39 5.15 19.02
N ILE A 201 9.01 4.82 20.25
CA ILE A 201 7.66 4.37 20.61
C ILE A 201 7.23 5.01 21.91
N GLU A 202 6.07 5.64 21.90
CA GLU A 202 5.38 6.21 23.05
C GLU A 202 3.89 5.88 22.92
N PRO A 203 3.10 5.84 24.02
CA PRO A 203 1.65 5.70 23.91
C PRO A 203 1.02 6.81 23.08
N ASP A 204 0.38 6.42 21.98
CA ASP A 204 -0.30 7.32 21.03
C ASP A 204 -1.27 6.50 20.16
N HIS A 205 -2.20 7.17 19.48
CA HIS A 205 -3.14 6.52 18.56
C HIS A 205 -3.94 5.36 19.19
N ILE A 206 -4.37 5.51 20.46
CA ILE A 206 -5.21 4.55 21.16
C ILE A 206 -6.63 5.13 21.27
N GLY A 207 -7.61 4.48 20.62
CA GLY A 207 -8.97 4.98 20.59
C GLY A 207 -9.94 4.15 19.76
N PRO A 208 -11.23 4.52 19.69
CA PRO A 208 -12.29 3.69 19.07
C PRO A 208 -12.08 3.36 17.58
N ASN A 209 -11.38 4.20 16.83
CA ASN A 209 -11.10 4.02 15.41
C ASN A 209 -9.59 3.89 15.12
N GLU A 210 -8.81 3.61 16.14
CA GLU A 210 -7.36 3.50 16.10
C GLU A 210 -6.93 2.15 16.69
N HIS A 211 -5.83 2.10 17.45
CA HIS A 211 -5.39 0.88 18.11
C HIS A 211 -6.19 0.69 19.41
N LYS A 212 -6.51 -0.57 19.73
CA LYS A 212 -7.27 -0.91 20.94
C LYS A 212 -6.48 -0.64 22.24
N ASP A 213 -5.16 -0.80 22.20
CA ASP A 213 -4.24 -0.60 23.29
C ASP A 213 -2.81 -0.36 22.81
N PHE A 214 -1.88 -0.12 23.74
CA PHE A 214 -0.48 0.13 23.42
C PHE A 214 0.22 -1.10 22.80
N ASP A 215 -0.14 -2.31 23.22
CA ASP A 215 0.45 -3.55 22.70
C ASP A 215 0.04 -3.76 21.24
N ASP A 216 -1.20 -3.46 20.87
CA ASP A 216 -1.66 -3.49 19.49
C ASP A 216 -0.95 -2.43 18.64
N TYR A 217 -0.77 -1.22 19.18
CA TYR A 217 -0.01 -0.16 18.51
C TYR A 217 1.45 -0.55 18.26
N LEU A 218 2.13 -1.07 19.30
CA LEU A 218 3.49 -1.57 19.19
C LEU A 218 3.60 -2.75 18.21
N ARG A 219 2.66 -3.71 18.31
CA ARG A 219 2.57 -4.85 17.39
C ARG A 219 2.45 -4.38 15.93
N CYS A 220 1.55 -3.43 15.66
CA CYS A 220 1.37 -2.91 14.30
C CYS A 220 2.62 -2.22 13.77
N LYS A 221 3.30 -1.38 14.56
CA LYS A 221 4.55 -0.75 14.13
C LYS A 221 5.68 -1.76 13.90
N SER A 222 5.73 -2.83 14.70
CA SER A 222 6.73 -3.89 14.55
C SER A 222 6.60 -4.67 13.24
N LEU A 223 5.44 -4.58 12.57
CA LEU A 223 5.23 -5.22 11.27
C LEU A 223 6.19 -4.68 10.20
N LEU A 224 6.66 -3.44 10.31
CA LEU A 224 7.68 -2.92 9.40
C LEU A 224 8.96 -3.76 9.43
N LEU A 225 9.32 -4.31 10.59
CA LEU A 225 10.58 -5.01 10.79
C LEU A 225 10.53 -6.50 10.40
N LYS A 226 9.36 -7.06 10.14
CA LYS A 226 9.21 -8.47 9.79
C LYS A 226 9.65 -8.83 8.38
N PRO A 227 9.37 -8.01 7.35
CA PRO A 227 9.75 -8.29 5.97
C PRO A 227 10.88 -7.36 5.47
N VAL A 228 11.95 -7.13 6.25
CA VAL A 228 13.08 -6.30 5.80
C VAL A 228 14.20 -7.21 5.32
N SER A 229 14.68 -6.99 4.08
CA SER A 229 15.73 -7.81 3.47
C SER A 229 17.10 -7.58 4.12
N TYR A 230 17.36 -6.38 4.64
CA TYR A 230 18.65 -6.01 5.25
C TYR A 230 18.47 -5.05 6.43
N THR A 231 19.21 -5.30 7.50
CA THR A 231 19.62 -4.48 8.66
C THR A 231 18.59 -3.57 9.32
N HIS A 232 18.19 -3.92 10.53
CA HIS A 232 17.45 -3.04 11.43
C HIS A 232 18.38 -1.93 11.94
N LEU A 233 18.16 -0.69 11.54
CA LEU A 233 18.75 0.47 12.18
C LEU A 233 17.88 0.84 13.39
N ARG A 234 18.36 0.53 14.59
CA ARG A 234 17.79 1.03 15.84
C ARG A 234 18.49 2.35 16.15
N ALA A 235 17.74 3.44 16.28
CA ALA A 235 18.27 4.65 16.86
C ALA A 235 18.68 4.34 18.33
N HIS A 236 19.96 4.43 18.66
CA HIS A 236 20.43 4.47 20.04
C HIS A 236 20.26 5.90 20.53
N GLU A 237 19.28 6.11 21.41
CA GLU A 237 19.30 7.32 22.22
C GLU A 237 20.48 7.21 23.18
N THR A 238 21.44 8.11 23.05
CA THR A 238 22.49 8.29 24.04
C THR A 238 21.81 8.81 25.32
N ARG A 239 22.04 8.14 26.46
CA ARG A 239 21.60 8.53 27.80
C ARG A 239 22.21 9.88 28.21
N GLY A 240 21.92 10.95 27.51
CA GLY A 240 22.54 12.26 27.74
C GLY A 240 21.55 13.41 27.84
N ASN A 241 20.26 13.18 27.60
CA ASN A 241 19.23 14.21 27.66
C ASN A 241 18.00 13.69 28.41
N LEU A 242 18.17 13.41 29.69
CA LEU A 242 17.10 13.37 30.68
C LEU A 242 17.32 14.50 31.68
#